data_00e5a94501c15a388d7490f4507df1bd
#
_entry.id   00e5a94501c15a388d7490f4507df1bd
#
_cell.length_a   1.000
_cell.length_b   1.000
_cell.length_c   1.000
_cell.angle_alpha   90.00
_cell.angle_beta   90.00
_cell.angle_gamma   90.00
#
_symmetry.space_group_name_H-M   'P 1'
#
loop_
_entity.id
_entity.type
_entity.pdbx_description
1 polymer ?
#
loop_
_entity_poly.entity_id
_entity_poly.type
_entity_poly.pdbx_seq_one_letter_code
_entity_poly.pdbx_strand_id
1 'polypeptide(L)'
;PYKHYGYVSDTMDRALVLASSFGMFKSTISGYASLFMESRGYVPAHASVLSAGGKGLLLTGGSAAGKTTTLLNLVDWLLMSGESVGVLTDDWAVVAERDGGYVAESFDPSVSLRQKNLDENRHLRFHRHEDIQQTVVMQKKVSRSPDDLYGRPIGVEQVDLDAVILLLPEEGDGNLHPVDIDSFAKKVVASARCAGTRRHPA
;
A
#
# COMPACT_ATOMS: atom_id res chain seq x y z
N PRO A 1 -21.24 -18.07 14.52
CA PRO A 1 -20.86 -16.95 13.66
C PRO A 1 -20.48 -15.77 14.55
N TYR A 2 -19.26 -15.29 14.39
CA TYR A 2 -18.77 -14.10 15.11
C TYR A 2 -19.53 -12.88 14.56
N LYS A 3 -20.20 -12.16 15.42
CA LYS A 3 -20.90 -10.93 15.05
C LYS A 3 -19.97 -9.75 15.36
N HIS A 4 -19.82 -8.86 14.43
CA HIS A 4 -19.23 -7.53 14.65
C HIS A 4 -20.31 -6.50 14.38
N TYR A 5 -20.22 -5.39 15.06
CA TYR A 5 -21.13 -4.27 14.93
C TYR A 5 -20.32 -3.00 14.74
N GLY A 6 -20.71 -2.21 13.77
CA GLY A 6 -20.20 -0.87 13.59
C GLY A 6 -21.36 0.11 13.58
N TYR A 7 -21.23 1.18 14.30
CA TYR A 7 -22.09 2.34 14.23
C TYR A 7 -21.28 3.55 13.81
N VAL A 8 -21.80 4.32 12.89
CA VAL A 8 -21.21 5.55 12.42
C VAL A 8 -22.26 6.64 12.55
N SER A 9 -21.91 7.80 13.10
CA SER A 9 -22.81 8.96 13.16
C SER A 9 -23.13 9.48 11.77
N ASP A 10 -24.28 10.12 11.59
CA ASP A 10 -24.70 10.72 10.32
C ASP A 10 -23.71 11.79 9.83
N THR A 11 -23.01 12.45 10.76
CA THR A 11 -21.95 13.43 10.48
C THR A 11 -20.59 12.79 10.21
N MET A 12 -20.48 11.47 10.34
CA MET A 12 -19.25 10.69 10.18
C MET A 12 -18.08 11.14 11.10
N ASP A 13 -18.37 11.90 12.16
CA ASP A 13 -17.36 12.38 13.10
C ASP A 13 -17.12 11.41 14.28
N ARG A 14 -17.99 10.41 14.42
CA ARG A 14 -17.91 9.39 15.47
C ARG A 14 -18.18 8.01 14.91
N ALA A 15 -17.43 7.05 15.41
CA ALA A 15 -17.67 5.64 15.13
C ALA A 15 -17.51 4.79 16.40
N LEU A 16 -18.37 3.80 16.55
CA LEU A 16 -18.25 2.75 17.56
C LEU A 16 -18.09 1.40 16.85
N VAL A 17 -17.01 0.71 17.14
CA VAL A 17 -16.72 -0.60 16.56
C VAL A 17 -16.61 -1.64 17.68
N LEU A 18 -17.47 -2.65 17.61
CA LEU A 18 -17.42 -3.84 18.46
C LEU A 18 -17.01 -5.03 17.59
N ALA A 19 -15.83 -5.57 17.82
CA ALA A 19 -15.29 -6.67 17.04
C ALA A 19 -14.78 -7.79 17.94
N SER A 20 -14.98 -9.02 17.50
CA SER A 20 -14.56 -10.22 18.25
C SER A 20 -13.08 -10.57 18.03
N SER A 21 -12.39 -9.92 17.10
CA SER A 21 -10.98 -10.11 16.84
C SER A 21 -10.32 -8.83 16.37
N PHE A 22 -8.99 -8.74 16.57
CA PHE A 22 -8.21 -7.60 16.10
C PHE A 22 -8.27 -7.42 14.56
N GLY A 23 -8.28 -8.50 13.79
CA GLY A 23 -8.41 -8.44 12.33
C GLY A 23 -9.73 -7.82 11.87
N MET A 24 -10.84 -8.19 12.53
CA MET A 24 -12.15 -7.61 12.25
C MET A 24 -12.21 -6.13 12.67
N PHE A 25 -11.65 -5.79 13.82
CA PHE A 25 -11.54 -4.42 14.28
C PHE A 25 -10.76 -3.55 13.27
N LYS A 26 -9.56 -4.01 12.86
CA LYS A 26 -8.74 -3.31 11.85
C LYS A 26 -9.51 -3.10 10.55
N SER A 27 -10.15 -4.14 10.00
CA SER A 27 -10.90 -4.05 8.74
C SER A 27 -12.08 -3.08 8.82
N THR A 28 -12.80 -3.06 9.95
CA THR A 28 -13.94 -2.17 10.14
C THR A 28 -13.47 -0.72 10.28
N ILE A 29 -12.40 -0.46 11.03
CA ILE A 29 -11.83 0.88 11.16
C ILE A 29 -11.28 1.39 9.81
N SER A 30 -10.58 0.53 9.05
CA SER A 30 -10.09 0.92 7.73
C SER A 30 -11.23 1.26 6.76
N GLY A 31 -12.31 0.46 6.79
CA GLY A 31 -13.51 0.75 6.00
C GLY A 31 -14.17 2.08 6.40
N TYR A 32 -14.30 2.35 7.70
CA TYR A 32 -14.81 3.61 8.19
C TYR A 32 -13.90 4.80 7.78
N ALA A 33 -12.60 4.69 7.97
CA ALA A 33 -11.64 5.72 7.58
C ALA A 33 -11.73 6.02 6.07
N SER A 34 -11.90 4.99 5.23
CA SER A 34 -12.11 5.16 3.78
C SER A 34 -13.35 5.99 3.49
N LEU A 35 -14.50 5.63 4.05
CA LEU A 35 -15.76 6.38 3.85
C LEU A 35 -15.64 7.82 4.35
N PHE A 36 -14.99 8.03 5.48
CA PHE A 36 -14.75 9.35 6.02
C PHE A 36 -13.87 10.21 5.10
N MET A 37 -12.82 9.62 4.54
CA MET A 37 -11.94 10.30 3.58
C MET A 37 -12.67 10.61 2.27
N GLU A 38 -13.43 9.64 1.73
CA GLU A 38 -14.24 9.84 0.52
C GLU A 38 -15.25 10.99 0.69
N SER A 39 -15.90 11.11 1.87
CA SER A 39 -16.82 12.22 2.16
C SER A 39 -16.15 13.61 2.15
N ARG A 40 -14.82 13.66 2.18
CA ARG A 40 -13.99 14.86 2.12
C ARG A 40 -13.26 15.05 0.79
N GLY A 41 -13.61 14.26 -0.21
CA GLY A 41 -13.03 14.36 -1.55
C GLY A 41 -11.68 13.65 -1.71
N TYR A 42 -11.28 12.84 -0.73
CA TYR A 42 -10.10 11.97 -0.87
C TYR A 42 -10.50 10.61 -1.46
N VAL A 43 -9.61 10.04 -2.24
CA VAL A 43 -9.77 8.69 -2.79
C VAL A 43 -8.82 7.74 -2.07
N PRO A 44 -9.34 6.84 -1.20
CA PRO A 44 -8.50 5.84 -0.56
C PRO A 44 -8.01 4.82 -1.59
N ALA A 45 -6.73 4.48 -1.52
CA ALA A 45 -6.10 3.55 -2.43
C ALA A 45 -5.29 2.50 -1.67
N HIS A 46 -5.52 1.22 -1.96
CA HIS A 46 -4.63 0.14 -1.55
C HIS A 46 -3.46 0.08 -2.53
N ALA A 47 -2.41 0.81 -2.21
CA ALA A 47 -1.32 1.09 -3.10
C ALA A 47 0.02 1.22 -2.36
N SER A 48 1.11 0.96 -3.07
CA SER A 48 2.44 1.40 -2.67
C SER A 48 2.73 2.73 -3.36
N VAL A 49 3.27 3.72 -2.64
CA VAL A 49 3.56 5.05 -3.17
C VAL A 49 4.99 5.44 -2.85
N LEU A 50 5.69 5.92 -3.87
CA LEU A 50 7.07 6.42 -3.75
C LEU A 50 7.29 7.63 -4.66
N SER A 51 8.33 8.40 -4.35
CA SER A 51 8.92 9.37 -5.26
C SER A 51 10.28 8.89 -5.76
N ALA A 52 10.56 9.10 -7.04
CA ALA A 52 11.77 8.69 -7.72
C ALA A 52 12.30 9.86 -8.55
N GLY A 53 13.45 10.39 -8.20
CA GLY A 53 14.01 11.56 -8.90
C GLY A 53 13.07 12.77 -8.94
N GLY A 54 12.26 12.97 -7.91
CA GLY A 54 11.25 14.03 -7.82
C GLY A 54 9.93 13.74 -8.54
N LYS A 55 9.73 12.51 -9.07
CA LYS A 55 8.51 12.05 -9.72
C LYS A 55 7.75 11.09 -8.85
N GLY A 56 6.46 11.35 -8.64
CA GLY A 56 5.59 10.52 -7.81
C GLY A 56 4.96 9.36 -8.56
N LEU A 57 5.08 8.17 -8.00
CA LEU A 57 4.55 6.94 -8.55
C LEU A 57 3.61 6.26 -7.55
N LEU A 58 2.41 5.91 -8.00
CA LEU A 58 1.46 5.09 -7.27
C LEU A 58 1.34 3.72 -7.94
N LEU A 59 1.71 2.67 -7.20
CA LEU A 59 1.63 1.27 -7.65
C LEU A 59 0.36 0.65 -7.07
N THR A 60 -0.59 0.30 -7.89
CA THR A 60 -1.84 -0.37 -7.47
C THR A 60 -2.01 -1.73 -8.15
N GLY A 61 -2.95 -2.51 -7.65
CA GLY A 61 -3.23 -3.85 -8.17
C GLY A 61 -3.88 -4.72 -7.11
N GLY A 62 -4.33 -5.90 -7.52
CA GLY A 62 -4.95 -6.88 -6.63
C GLY A 62 -4.04 -7.36 -5.50
N SER A 63 -4.60 -8.15 -4.59
CA SER A 63 -3.78 -8.82 -3.57
C SER A 63 -2.77 -9.76 -4.25
N ALA A 64 -1.52 -9.70 -3.78
CA ALA A 64 -0.40 -10.47 -4.34
C ALA A 64 0.02 -10.09 -5.79
N ALA A 65 -0.41 -8.93 -6.31
CA ALA A 65 0.03 -8.43 -7.61
C ALA A 65 1.50 -7.97 -7.66
N GLY A 66 2.21 -8.00 -6.53
CA GLY A 66 3.63 -7.66 -6.48
C GLY A 66 3.93 -6.21 -6.07
N LYS A 67 2.96 -5.45 -5.56
CA LYS A 67 3.15 -4.04 -5.15
C LYS A 67 4.37 -3.84 -4.25
N THR A 68 4.40 -4.53 -3.12
CA THR A 68 5.53 -4.46 -2.16
C THR A 68 6.86 -4.87 -2.81
N THR A 69 6.87 -5.94 -3.59
CA THR A 69 8.09 -6.42 -4.28
C THR A 69 8.59 -5.37 -5.29
N THR A 70 7.67 -4.79 -6.07
CA THR A 70 8.02 -3.73 -7.03
C THR A 70 8.52 -2.48 -6.33
N LEU A 71 7.85 -2.05 -5.25
CA LEU A 71 8.31 -0.92 -4.43
C LEU A 71 9.74 -1.13 -3.95
N LEU A 72 10.02 -2.27 -3.30
CA LEU A 72 11.33 -2.56 -2.73
C LEU A 72 12.41 -2.62 -3.82
N ASN A 73 12.14 -3.27 -4.95
CA ASN A 73 13.09 -3.34 -6.06
C ASN A 73 13.38 -1.97 -6.67
N LEU A 74 12.36 -1.11 -6.82
CA LEU A 74 12.55 0.25 -7.31
C LEU A 74 13.38 1.09 -6.33
N VAL A 75 13.09 1.01 -5.03
CA VAL A 75 13.84 1.73 -4.01
C VAL A 75 15.31 1.29 -4.02
N ASP A 76 15.57 -0.02 -4.04
CA ASP A 76 16.93 -0.56 -4.10
C ASP A 76 17.68 -0.08 -5.35
N TRP A 77 17.03 -0.15 -6.51
CA TRP A 77 17.62 0.29 -7.77
C TRP A 77 17.93 1.79 -7.76
N LEU A 78 17.00 2.64 -7.29
CA LEU A 78 17.20 4.09 -7.18
C LEU A 78 18.36 4.44 -6.23
N LEU A 79 18.41 3.79 -5.07
CA LEU A 79 19.48 3.98 -4.10
C LEU A 79 20.84 3.56 -4.65
N MET A 80 20.90 2.47 -5.41
CA MET A 80 22.14 2.01 -6.06
C MET A 80 22.59 2.94 -7.20
N SER A 81 21.63 3.55 -7.89
CA SER A 81 21.89 4.52 -8.96
C SER A 81 22.25 5.92 -8.44
N GLY A 82 22.19 6.15 -7.12
CA GLY A 82 22.43 7.46 -6.51
C GLY A 82 21.28 8.46 -6.70
N GLU A 83 20.12 7.97 -7.13
CA GLU A 83 18.94 8.81 -7.33
C GLU A 83 18.24 9.12 -6.00
N SER A 84 17.53 10.24 -5.98
CA SER A 84 16.68 10.57 -4.84
C SER A 84 15.45 9.66 -4.81
N VAL A 85 15.12 9.16 -3.61
CA VAL A 85 13.95 8.32 -3.39
C VAL A 85 13.24 8.73 -2.10
N GLY A 86 11.91 8.79 -2.17
CA GLY A 86 11.04 8.93 -1.00
C GLY A 86 10.01 7.80 -0.99
N VAL A 87 9.73 7.23 0.17
CA VAL A 87 8.71 6.18 0.33
C VAL A 87 7.61 6.70 1.23
N LEU A 88 6.39 6.74 0.72
CA LEU A 88 5.22 7.19 1.47
C LEU A 88 4.59 6.02 2.25
N THR A 89 4.27 4.94 1.55
CA THR A 89 3.57 3.78 2.13
C THR A 89 3.61 2.58 1.19
N ASP A 90 3.33 1.39 1.74
CA ASP A 90 3.18 0.13 0.99
C ASP A 90 1.75 -0.46 1.05
N ASP A 91 0.86 0.09 1.85
CA ASP A 91 -0.45 -0.55 2.08
C ASP A 91 -1.62 0.40 1.79
N TRP A 92 -1.64 1.58 2.40
CA TRP A 92 -2.76 2.52 2.30
C TRP A 92 -2.30 3.93 2.04
N ALA A 93 -2.78 4.49 0.93
CA ALA A 93 -2.67 5.91 0.60
C ALA A 93 -4.05 6.54 0.46
N VAL A 94 -4.12 7.84 0.62
CA VAL A 94 -5.27 8.66 0.23
C VAL A 94 -4.81 9.64 -0.83
N VAL A 95 -5.58 9.77 -1.91
CA VAL A 95 -5.27 10.66 -3.03
C VAL A 95 -6.28 11.78 -3.05
N ALA A 96 -5.81 13.01 -3.19
CA ALA A 96 -6.63 14.20 -3.35
C ALA A 96 -6.17 15.02 -4.56
N GLU A 97 -7.10 15.71 -5.19
CA GLU A 97 -6.77 16.74 -6.17
C GLU A 97 -6.39 18.04 -5.44
N ARG A 98 -5.22 18.59 -5.76
CA ARG A 98 -4.74 19.87 -5.24
C ARG A 98 -4.03 20.65 -6.35
N ASP A 99 -4.35 21.91 -6.49
CA ASP A 99 -3.69 22.84 -7.42
C ASP A 99 -3.60 22.33 -8.86
N GLY A 100 -4.62 21.56 -9.31
CA GLY A 100 -4.68 20.98 -10.65
C GLY A 100 -3.81 19.74 -10.87
N GLY A 101 -3.26 19.16 -9.80
CA GLY A 101 -2.55 17.90 -9.77
C GLY A 101 -3.16 16.93 -8.75
N TYR A 102 -2.51 15.79 -8.55
CA TYR A 102 -2.90 14.82 -7.54
C TYR A 102 -1.80 14.62 -6.52
N VAL A 103 -2.18 14.59 -5.26
CA VAL A 103 -1.26 14.37 -4.13
C VAL A 103 -1.68 13.11 -3.38
N ALA A 104 -0.71 12.26 -3.08
CA ALA A 104 -0.91 11.12 -2.19
C ALA A 104 -0.36 11.43 -0.79
N GLU A 105 -1.13 11.06 0.21
CA GLU A 105 -0.78 11.09 1.64
C GLU A 105 -1.01 9.72 2.27
N SER A 106 -0.39 9.43 3.41
CA SER A 106 -0.61 8.18 4.13
C SER A 106 -0.85 8.41 5.61
N PHE A 107 -1.77 7.63 6.16
CA PHE A 107 -1.97 7.51 7.60
C PHE A 107 -1.29 6.24 8.18
N ASP A 108 -0.68 5.43 7.34
CA ASP A 108 0.13 4.27 7.73
C ASP A 108 1.44 4.28 6.91
N PRO A 109 2.43 5.12 7.30
CA PRO A 109 3.69 5.24 6.59
C PRO A 109 4.60 4.05 6.89
N SER A 110 4.14 2.85 6.58
CA SER A 110 4.88 1.61 6.82
C SER A 110 5.02 0.76 5.57
N VAL A 111 6.09 -0.03 5.54
CA VAL A 111 6.33 -1.08 4.55
C VAL A 111 6.14 -2.43 5.21
N SER A 112 5.31 -3.25 4.59
CA SER A 112 4.91 -4.55 5.10
C SER A 112 5.71 -5.67 4.43
N LEU A 113 6.53 -6.35 5.21
CA LEU A 113 7.45 -7.40 4.76
C LEU A 113 6.93 -8.79 5.08
N ARG A 114 7.10 -9.71 4.14
CA ARG A 114 6.94 -11.16 4.31
C ARG A 114 8.27 -11.84 4.07
N GLN A 115 8.42 -13.11 4.50
CA GLN A 115 9.65 -13.87 4.28
C GLN A 115 10.11 -13.82 2.82
N LYS A 116 9.18 -14.00 1.87
CA LYS A 116 9.48 -13.90 0.44
C LYS A 116 10.18 -12.59 0.05
N ASN A 117 9.75 -11.46 0.62
CA ASN A 117 10.37 -10.16 0.33
C ASN A 117 11.81 -10.08 0.84
N LEU A 118 12.09 -10.71 1.99
CA LEU A 118 13.45 -10.78 2.56
C LEU A 118 14.35 -11.68 1.72
N ASP A 119 13.82 -12.79 1.22
CA ASP A 119 14.59 -13.75 0.42
C ASP A 119 14.94 -13.19 -0.97
N GLU A 120 14.05 -12.41 -1.56
CA GLU A 120 14.20 -11.83 -2.90
C GLU A 120 15.02 -10.52 -2.91
N ASN A 121 14.99 -9.75 -1.81
CA ASN A 121 15.65 -8.45 -1.72
C ASN A 121 16.92 -8.53 -0.86
N ARG A 122 17.98 -9.11 -1.43
CA ARG A 122 19.29 -9.26 -0.75
C ARG A 122 19.98 -7.94 -0.42
N HIS A 123 19.52 -6.83 -0.99
CA HIS A 123 20.09 -5.49 -0.83
C HIS A 123 19.43 -4.68 0.27
N LEU A 124 18.31 -5.14 0.84
CA LEU A 124 17.75 -4.53 2.03
C LEU A 124 18.78 -4.60 3.15
N ARG A 125 19.51 -3.52 3.35
CA ARG A 125 20.52 -3.40 4.41
C ARG A 125 19.82 -3.17 5.75
N PHE A 126 19.26 -4.21 6.29
CA PHE A 126 18.74 -4.15 7.64
C PHE A 126 19.88 -4.03 8.64
N HIS A 127 19.94 -2.96 9.36
CA HIS A 127 20.82 -2.86 10.52
C HIS A 127 20.48 -3.89 11.61
N ARG A 128 19.32 -4.56 11.51
CA ARG A 128 18.80 -5.59 12.43
C ARG A 128 18.11 -6.73 11.67
N HIS A 129 18.78 -7.28 10.69
CA HIS A 129 18.25 -8.32 9.83
C HIS A 129 17.70 -9.54 10.61
N GLU A 130 18.41 -9.97 11.66
CA GLU A 130 18.03 -11.13 12.48
C GLU A 130 16.71 -10.91 13.22
N ASP A 131 16.50 -9.74 13.82
CA ASP A 131 15.27 -9.41 14.55
C ASP A 131 14.06 -9.40 13.62
N ILE A 132 14.24 -8.90 12.41
CA ILE A 132 13.15 -8.84 11.41
C ILE A 132 12.86 -10.24 10.89
N GLN A 133 13.86 -11.05 10.58
CA GLN A 133 13.66 -12.41 10.11
C GLN A 133 12.92 -13.25 11.15
N GLN A 134 13.35 -13.23 12.42
CA GLN A 134 12.67 -13.94 13.49
C GLN A 134 11.22 -13.50 13.64
N THR A 135 10.96 -12.19 13.60
CA THR A 135 9.61 -11.64 13.71
C THR A 135 8.73 -12.05 12.52
N VAL A 136 9.27 -12.04 11.30
CA VAL A 136 8.55 -12.47 10.10
C VAL A 136 8.20 -13.96 10.16
N VAL A 137 9.12 -14.81 10.60
CA VAL A 137 8.85 -16.25 10.77
C VAL A 137 7.73 -16.48 11.77
N MET A 138 7.71 -15.76 12.89
CA MET A 138 6.68 -15.88 13.93
C MET A 138 5.34 -15.27 13.51
N GLN A 139 5.34 -14.09 12.86
CA GLN A 139 4.13 -13.32 12.56
C GLN A 139 3.70 -13.38 11.09
N LYS A 140 4.45 -14.05 10.21
CA LYS A 140 4.24 -14.14 8.76
C LYS A 140 4.26 -12.79 8.02
N LYS A 141 4.21 -11.67 8.70
CA LYS A 141 4.26 -10.31 8.18
C LYS A 141 4.77 -9.38 9.27
N VAL A 142 5.66 -8.47 8.93
CA VAL A 142 6.14 -7.42 9.82
C VAL A 142 6.07 -6.08 9.09
N SER A 143 5.66 -5.02 9.80
CA SER A 143 5.66 -3.65 9.25
C SER A 143 6.78 -2.84 9.90
N ARG A 144 7.48 -2.03 9.10
CA ARG A 144 8.54 -1.13 9.53
C ARG A 144 8.38 0.20 8.81
N SER A 145 8.84 1.29 9.44
CA SER A 145 8.97 2.56 8.73
C SER A 145 9.99 2.42 7.60
N PRO A 146 9.87 3.19 6.52
CA PRO A 146 10.89 3.20 5.47
C PRO A 146 12.29 3.53 6.01
N ASP A 147 12.37 4.45 6.96
CA ASP A 147 13.64 4.90 7.55
C ASP A 147 14.31 3.79 8.35
N ASP A 148 13.55 3.05 9.18
CA ASP A 148 14.08 1.89 9.90
C ASP A 148 14.51 0.78 8.96
N LEU A 149 13.75 0.59 7.87
CA LEU A 149 14.01 -0.45 6.90
C LEU A 149 15.32 -0.24 6.14
N TYR A 150 15.61 1.00 5.78
CA TYR A 150 16.78 1.34 4.97
C TYR A 150 17.91 1.99 5.78
N GLY A 151 17.72 2.23 7.07
CA GLY A 151 18.70 2.85 7.96
C GLY A 151 19.09 4.28 7.55
N ARG A 152 18.19 4.98 6.86
CA ARG A 152 18.37 6.34 6.36
C ARG A 152 17.01 7.02 6.14
N PRO A 153 16.94 8.36 6.23
CA PRO A 153 15.70 9.09 6.05
C PRO A 153 15.25 9.07 4.57
N ILE A 154 14.31 8.19 4.26
CA ILE A 154 13.64 8.10 2.96
C ILE A 154 12.12 8.11 3.08
N GLY A 155 11.59 8.09 4.31
CA GLY A 155 10.17 8.27 4.55
C GLY A 155 9.73 9.70 4.19
N VAL A 156 8.57 9.82 3.54
CA VAL A 156 7.98 11.11 3.17
C VAL A 156 6.52 11.18 3.64
N GLU A 157 6.01 12.39 3.89
CA GLU A 157 4.64 12.59 4.38
C GLU A 157 3.63 12.71 3.24
N GLN A 158 4.07 13.18 2.07
CA GLN A 158 3.24 13.31 0.87
C GLN A 158 4.07 13.14 -0.41
N VAL A 159 3.38 12.81 -1.50
CA VAL A 159 3.97 12.66 -2.83
C VAL A 159 3.05 13.27 -3.87
N ASP A 160 3.55 14.22 -4.67
CA ASP A 160 2.84 14.70 -5.86
C ASP A 160 2.89 13.61 -6.93
N LEU A 161 1.72 13.16 -7.42
CA LEU A 161 1.62 12.02 -8.32
C LEU A 161 1.79 12.43 -9.78
N ASP A 162 2.78 11.85 -10.43
CA ASP A 162 3.02 11.97 -11.88
C ASP A 162 2.47 10.76 -12.66
N ALA A 163 2.43 9.58 -12.02
CA ALA A 163 1.97 8.37 -12.68
C ALA A 163 1.30 7.37 -11.72
N VAL A 164 0.34 6.63 -12.27
CA VAL A 164 -0.31 5.49 -11.62
C VAL A 164 -0.04 4.23 -12.44
N ILE A 165 0.52 3.21 -11.81
CA ILE A 165 0.88 1.94 -12.43
C ILE A 165 -0.01 0.84 -11.88
N LEU A 166 -0.77 0.19 -12.75
CA LEU A 166 -1.55 -0.99 -12.40
C LEU A 166 -0.72 -2.26 -12.62
N LEU A 167 -0.45 -2.97 -11.54
CA LEU A 167 0.22 -4.27 -11.58
C LEU A 167 -0.81 -5.38 -11.78
N LEU A 168 -0.65 -6.14 -12.83
CA LEU A 168 -1.47 -7.30 -13.15
C LEU A 168 -0.66 -8.58 -12.90
N PRO A 169 -1.21 -9.59 -12.20
CA PRO A 169 -0.50 -10.84 -11.90
C PRO A 169 -0.49 -11.83 -13.07
N GLU A 170 -0.77 -11.38 -14.27
CA GLU A 170 -0.78 -12.18 -15.49
C GLU A 170 0.64 -12.32 -16.04
N GLU A 171 0.90 -13.41 -16.77
CA GLU A 171 2.13 -13.57 -17.54
C GLU A 171 2.16 -12.51 -18.65
N GLY A 172 2.87 -11.45 -18.41
CA GLY A 172 3.10 -10.36 -19.36
C GLY A 172 4.50 -10.41 -19.92
N ASP A 173 4.76 -9.57 -20.90
CA ASP A 173 6.10 -9.38 -21.50
C ASP A 173 7.08 -8.62 -20.60
N GLY A 174 6.65 -8.22 -19.40
CA GLY A 174 7.42 -7.43 -18.43
C GLY A 174 7.54 -5.96 -18.77
N ASN A 175 6.84 -5.49 -19.82
CA ASN A 175 6.87 -4.10 -20.25
C ASN A 175 5.76 -3.27 -19.65
N LEU A 176 5.97 -1.95 -19.60
CA LEU A 176 4.94 -0.98 -19.28
C LEU A 176 4.15 -0.64 -20.53
N HIS A 177 2.83 -0.82 -20.46
CA HIS A 177 1.91 -0.46 -21.55
C HIS A 177 1.03 0.71 -21.13
N PRO A 178 0.92 1.76 -21.94
CA PRO A 178 -0.07 2.80 -21.72
C PRO A 178 -1.47 2.20 -21.76
N VAL A 179 -2.32 2.61 -20.83
CA VAL A 179 -3.72 2.16 -20.76
C VAL A 179 -4.60 3.38 -20.71
N ASP A 180 -5.68 3.39 -21.51
CA ASP A 180 -6.67 4.45 -21.43
C ASP A 180 -7.41 4.41 -20.09
N ILE A 181 -7.92 5.56 -19.66
CA ILE A 181 -8.46 5.74 -18.31
C ILE A 181 -9.67 4.84 -18.03
N ASP A 182 -10.50 4.56 -19.04
CA ASP A 182 -11.69 3.72 -18.87
C ASP A 182 -11.30 2.24 -18.71
N SER A 183 -10.35 1.78 -19.51
CA SER A 183 -9.79 0.43 -19.39
C SER A 183 -9.03 0.26 -18.06
N PHE A 184 -8.29 1.27 -17.62
CA PHE A 184 -7.63 1.29 -16.33
C PHE A 184 -8.66 1.18 -15.19
N ALA A 185 -9.69 2.03 -15.18
CA ALA A 185 -10.73 2.01 -14.16
C ALA A 185 -11.44 0.66 -14.08
N LYS A 186 -11.80 0.05 -15.22
CA LYS A 186 -12.41 -1.28 -15.28
C LYS A 186 -11.50 -2.35 -14.67
N LYS A 187 -10.20 -2.34 -14.98
CA LYS A 187 -9.21 -3.29 -14.45
C LYS A 187 -9.01 -3.12 -12.94
N VAL A 188 -8.96 -1.88 -12.44
CA VAL A 188 -8.87 -1.59 -10.99
C VAL A 188 -10.08 -2.15 -10.25
N VAL A 189 -11.30 -1.86 -10.74
CA VAL A 189 -12.55 -2.37 -10.15
C VAL A 189 -12.61 -3.90 -10.19
N ALA A 190 -12.20 -4.53 -11.29
CA ALA A 190 -12.15 -5.98 -11.41
C ALA A 190 -11.16 -6.59 -10.42
N SER A 191 -9.96 -6.01 -10.27
CA SER A 191 -8.95 -6.49 -9.33
C SER A 191 -9.38 -6.37 -7.86
N ALA A 192 -10.10 -5.30 -7.51
CA ALA A 192 -10.67 -5.11 -6.17
C ALA A 192 -11.76 -6.15 -5.86
N ARG A 193 -12.62 -6.48 -6.84
CA ARG A 193 -13.66 -7.52 -6.67
C ARG A 193 -13.08 -8.93 -6.48
N CYS A 194 -12.00 -9.27 -7.16
CA CYS A 194 -11.31 -10.55 -6.99
C CYS A 194 -10.71 -10.73 -5.60
N ALA A 195 -10.28 -9.67 -4.95
CA ALA A 195 -9.75 -9.72 -3.58
C ALA A 195 -10.82 -10.06 -2.53
N GLY A 196 -12.09 -9.70 -2.78
CA GLY A 196 -13.23 -9.98 -1.88
C GLY A 196 -13.82 -11.39 -2.00
N THR A 197 -13.51 -12.14 -3.05
CA THR A 197 -14.16 -13.41 -3.38
C THR A 197 -13.35 -14.67 -3.04
N ARG A 198 -12.19 -14.56 -2.41
CA ARG A 198 -11.51 -15.75 -1.87
C ARG A 198 -12.33 -16.34 -0.72
N ARG A 199 -13.32 -17.16 -1.08
CA ARG A 199 -13.93 -18.09 -0.14
C ARG A 199 -12.82 -19.03 0.33
N HIS A 200 -12.54 -19.05 1.62
CA HIS A 200 -11.79 -20.15 2.21
C HIS A 200 -12.54 -21.44 1.86
N PRO A 201 -11.87 -22.44 1.28
CA PRO A 201 -12.46 -23.77 1.23
C PRO A 201 -12.73 -24.22 2.68
N ALA A 202 -13.90 -24.77 2.90
CA ALA A 202 -14.34 -25.33 4.17
C ALA A 202 -13.46 -26.51 4.60
#